data_fa43cf0247e0fe3f8d5f3fc7477c998f
#
_entry.id   fa43cf0247e0fe3f8d5f3fc7477c998f
#
_cell.length_a   1.000
_cell.length_b   1.000
_cell.length_c   1.000
_cell.angle_alpha   90.00
_cell.angle_beta   90.00
_cell.angle_gamma   90.00
#
_symmetry.space_group_name_H-M   'P 1'
#
loop_
_entity.id
_entity.type
_entity.pdbx_description
1 polymer ?
#
loop_
_entity_poly.entity_id
_entity_poly.type
_entity_poly.pdbx_seq_one_letter_code
_entity_poly.pdbx_strand_id
1 'polypeptide(L)'
;RVEDGFLRSRGLGAELVPPLSLVVDDLGIYYDPGRESRLERLIASPLPPGGGARAARLRARILGSGVTKYNLVRDTPELASRIAALRADKPGQPVILIPGQVEDDASIRLGAGKVRTNRALIETARQHSPGAILVYKPHPDVEAGLRPGSVPDAEILADLVWTGADAHSALALADQVWTMTSGLGFEALLDRKSTRLN
;
A
#
# COMPACT_ATOMS: atom_id res chain seq x y z
N ARG A 1 13.10 -11.79 -14.61
CA ARG A 1 12.51 -11.84 -13.28
C ARG A 1 11.01 -12.08 -13.38
N VAL A 2 10.43 -12.73 -12.38
CA VAL A 2 8.98 -12.96 -12.27
C VAL A 2 8.56 -12.55 -10.86
N GLU A 3 7.44 -11.84 -10.76
CA GLU A 3 6.89 -11.33 -9.53
C GLU A 3 5.36 -11.40 -9.57
N ASP A 4 4.71 -11.31 -8.42
CA ASP A 4 3.26 -11.19 -8.33
C ASP A 4 2.75 -9.95 -9.07
N GLY A 5 1.64 -10.09 -9.78
CA GLY A 5 0.97 -8.98 -10.43
C GLY A 5 0.36 -7.99 -9.43
N PHE A 6 0.12 -6.75 -9.87
CA PHE A 6 -0.50 -5.70 -9.05
C PHE A 6 -1.93 -6.04 -8.60
N LEU A 7 -2.63 -6.88 -9.34
CA LEU A 7 -3.91 -7.50 -8.98
C LEU A 7 -3.66 -9.00 -8.90
N ARG A 8 -3.24 -9.50 -7.73
CA ARG A 8 -2.64 -10.82 -7.62
C ARG A 8 -3.67 -11.95 -7.60
N SER A 9 -4.56 -11.95 -6.63
CA SER A 9 -5.38 -13.12 -6.31
C SER A 9 -6.60 -12.79 -5.44
N ARG A 10 -7.35 -13.82 -5.06
CA ARG A 10 -8.39 -13.76 -4.01
C ARG A 10 -7.85 -14.50 -2.79
N GLY A 11 -6.93 -13.86 -2.05
CA GLY A 11 -6.27 -14.43 -0.88
C GLY A 11 -4.76 -14.18 -0.87
N LEU A 12 -4.10 -14.59 0.19
CA LEU A 12 -2.68 -14.32 0.47
C LEU A 12 -1.77 -15.37 -0.16
N GLY A 13 -0.55 -14.95 -0.53
CA GLY A 13 0.50 -15.86 -0.98
C GLY A 13 0.99 -16.80 0.12
N ALA A 14 1.03 -16.31 1.37
CA ALA A 14 1.39 -17.14 2.52
C ALA A 14 0.40 -18.28 2.78
N GLU A 15 -0.84 -18.15 2.34
CA GLU A 15 -1.87 -19.21 2.35
C GLU A 15 -1.80 -20.13 1.13
N LEU A 16 -0.74 -20.03 0.33
CA LEU A 16 -0.53 -20.79 -0.92
C LEU A 16 -1.61 -20.53 -1.99
N VAL A 17 -2.32 -19.41 -1.92
CA VAL A 17 -3.27 -19.01 -2.97
C VAL A 17 -2.48 -18.63 -4.23
N PRO A 18 -2.71 -19.31 -5.37
CA PRO A 18 -1.94 -19.06 -6.58
C PRO A 18 -2.24 -17.66 -7.16
N PRO A 19 -1.25 -17.00 -7.75
CA PRO A 19 -1.46 -15.72 -8.42
C PRO A 19 -2.27 -15.89 -9.70
N LEU A 20 -3.23 -14.99 -9.93
CA LEU A 20 -4.00 -14.89 -11.19
C LEU A 20 -3.30 -13.98 -12.20
N SER A 21 -2.35 -13.18 -11.76
CA SER A 21 -1.53 -12.34 -12.63
C SER A 21 -0.08 -12.29 -12.15
N LEU A 22 0.84 -12.18 -13.11
CA LEU A 22 2.27 -12.11 -12.89
C LEU A 22 2.84 -10.90 -13.62
N VAL A 23 3.85 -10.28 -13.03
CA VAL A 23 4.77 -9.38 -13.72
C VAL A 23 5.95 -10.20 -14.20
N VAL A 24 6.23 -10.14 -15.49
CA VAL A 24 7.42 -10.75 -16.10
C VAL A 24 8.28 -9.62 -16.65
N ASP A 25 9.50 -9.50 -16.14
CA ASP A 25 10.44 -8.48 -16.54
C ASP A 25 11.73 -9.13 -17.09
N ASP A 26 12.03 -8.87 -18.34
CA ASP A 26 13.17 -9.42 -19.07
C ASP A 26 14.45 -8.59 -18.87
N LEU A 27 14.34 -7.37 -18.33
CA LEU A 27 15.47 -6.46 -18.10
C LEU A 27 15.90 -6.46 -16.62
N GLY A 28 14.96 -6.28 -15.71
CA GLY A 28 15.21 -6.18 -14.29
C GLY A 28 13.99 -6.60 -13.47
N ILE A 29 13.67 -5.83 -12.46
CA ILE A 29 12.39 -5.85 -11.73
C ILE A 29 12.20 -4.48 -11.09
N TYR A 30 10.99 -3.96 -11.06
CA TYR A 30 10.65 -2.58 -10.73
C TYR A 30 11.06 -2.10 -9.31
N TYR A 31 11.36 -3.00 -8.40
CA TYR A 31 11.83 -2.66 -7.05
C TYR A 31 13.36 -2.78 -6.86
N ASP A 32 14.10 -3.22 -7.86
CA ASP A 32 15.56 -3.35 -7.80
C ASP A 32 16.25 -2.21 -8.59
N PRO A 33 16.81 -1.20 -7.91
CA PRO A 33 17.44 -0.06 -8.59
C PRO A 33 18.79 -0.40 -9.22
N GLY A 34 19.29 -1.62 -9.07
CA GLY A 34 20.57 -2.05 -9.61
C GLY A 34 20.64 -2.12 -11.15
N ARG A 35 19.50 -2.12 -11.80
CA ARG A 35 19.37 -2.07 -13.27
C ARG A 35 18.01 -1.55 -13.68
N GLU A 36 17.92 -0.97 -14.89
CA GLU A 36 16.65 -0.54 -15.47
C GLU A 36 15.69 -1.72 -15.64
N SER A 37 14.46 -1.55 -15.20
CA SER A 37 13.38 -2.51 -15.39
C SER A 37 12.58 -2.24 -16.67
N ARG A 38 11.83 -3.24 -17.12
CA ARG A 38 10.88 -3.07 -18.22
C ARG A 38 9.80 -2.04 -17.89
N LEU A 39 9.36 -2.00 -16.63
CA LEU A 39 8.37 -1.03 -16.16
C LEU A 39 8.90 0.41 -16.27
N GLU A 40 10.12 0.68 -15.80
CA GLU A 40 10.75 2.01 -15.92
C GLU A 40 10.86 2.45 -17.37
N ARG A 41 11.31 1.54 -18.25
CA ARG A 41 11.38 1.81 -19.69
C ARG A 41 10.02 2.10 -20.31
N LEU A 42 8.96 1.39 -19.90
CA LEU A 42 7.60 1.65 -20.36
C LEU A 42 7.07 3.00 -19.86
N ILE A 43 7.37 3.38 -18.62
CA ILE A 43 6.99 4.69 -18.06
C ILE A 43 7.69 5.84 -18.80
N ALA A 44 8.96 5.65 -19.16
CA ALA A 44 9.73 6.65 -19.92
C ALA A 44 9.35 6.74 -21.42
N SER A 45 8.60 5.76 -21.92
CA SER A 45 8.22 5.70 -23.34
C SER A 45 6.97 6.52 -23.62
N PRO A 46 6.83 7.10 -24.82
CA PRO A 46 5.58 7.72 -25.25
C PRO A 46 4.41 6.74 -25.22
N LEU A 47 3.25 7.23 -24.80
CA LEU A 47 2.04 6.41 -24.85
C LEU A 47 1.68 6.07 -26.31
N PRO A 48 1.31 4.82 -26.59
CA PRO A 48 0.82 4.45 -27.92
C PRO A 48 -0.51 5.15 -28.24
N PRO A 49 -0.90 5.27 -29.52
CA PRO A 49 -2.19 5.82 -29.89
C PRO A 49 -3.35 5.17 -29.10
N GLY A 50 -4.22 5.99 -28.52
CA GLY A 50 -5.32 5.53 -27.65
C GLY A 50 -4.90 5.05 -26.25
N GLY A 51 -3.62 5.06 -25.91
CA GLY A 51 -3.09 4.58 -24.63
C GLY A 51 -3.67 5.34 -23.43
N GLY A 52 -3.78 6.66 -23.50
CA GLY A 52 -4.39 7.48 -22.44
C GLY A 52 -5.85 7.13 -22.18
N ALA A 53 -6.65 6.97 -23.25
CA ALA A 53 -8.06 6.57 -23.12
C ALA A 53 -8.21 5.14 -22.54
N ARG A 54 -7.33 4.22 -22.94
CA ARG A 54 -7.30 2.85 -22.39
C ARG A 54 -6.94 2.88 -20.91
N ALA A 55 -5.92 3.64 -20.51
CA ALA A 55 -5.50 3.78 -19.11
C ALA A 55 -6.62 4.38 -18.25
N ALA A 56 -7.31 5.43 -18.73
CA ALA A 56 -8.44 6.04 -18.03
C ALA A 56 -9.58 5.05 -17.79
N ARG A 57 -9.96 4.26 -18.81
CA ARG A 57 -10.98 3.22 -18.66
C ARG A 57 -10.57 2.11 -17.70
N LEU A 58 -9.31 1.65 -17.76
CA LEU A 58 -8.79 0.62 -16.87
C LEU A 58 -8.80 1.12 -15.41
N ARG A 59 -8.31 2.34 -15.18
CA ARG A 59 -8.34 2.98 -13.87
C ARG A 59 -9.77 3.07 -13.32
N ALA A 60 -10.74 3.55 -14.12
CA ALA A 60 -12.14 3.64 -13.72
C ALA A 60 -12.73 2.26 -13.35
N ARG A 61 -12.38 1.21 -14.08
CA ARG A 61 -12.82 -0.16 -13.76
C ARG A 61 -12.22 -0.67 -12.46
N ILE A 62 -10.91 -0.49 -12.23
CA ILE A 62 -10.25 -0.90 -10.99
C ILE A 62 -10.90 -0.22 -9.79
N LEU A 63 -11.04 1.10 -9.83
CA LEU A 63 -11.65 1.88 -8.75
C LEU A 63 -13.13 1.51 -8.55
N GLY A 64 -13.89 1.42 -9.61
CA GLY A 64 -15.33 1.10 -9.54
C GLY A 64 -15.63 -0.32 -9.06
N SER A 65 -14.73 -1.28 -9.33
CA SER A 65 -14.87 -2.66 -8.84
C SER A 65 -14.28 -2.86 -7.44
N GLY A 66 -13.47 -1.90 -6.95
CA GLY A 66 -12.77 -2.00 -5.68
C GLY A 66 -11.80 -3.18 -5.60
N VAL A 67 -11.22 -3.58 -6.74
CA VAL A 67 -10.24 -4.68 -6.79
C VAL A 67 -8.92 -4.21 -6.22
N THR A 68 -8.30 -5.04 -5.38
CA THR A 68 -7.00 -4.82 -4.74
C THR A 68 -6.02 -5.94 -5.07
N LYS A 69 -4.79 -5.85 -4.59
CA LYS A 69 -3.78 -6.89 -4.80
C LYS A 69 -4.27 -8.28 -4.32
N TYR A 70 -4.93 -8.37 -3.18
CA TYR A 70 -5.32 -9.64 -2.56
C TYR A 70 -6.82 -9.90 -2.51
N ASN A 71 -7.65 -8.88 -2.71
CA ASN A 71 -9.12 -8.97 -2.70
C ASN A 71 -9.69 -9.69 -1.47
N LEU A 72 -9.19 -9.34 -0.30
CA LEU A 72 -9.64 -9.89 0.98
C LEU A 72 -11.02 -9.36 1.37
N VAL A 73 -11.66 -10.01 2.33
CA VAL A 73 -13.01 -9.62 2.79
C VAL A 73 -13.01 -8.18 3.30
N ARG A 74 -14.05 -7.44 2.97
CA ARG A 74 -14.23 -6.03 3.34
C ARG A 74 -15.06 -5.95 4.61
N ASP A 75 -14.50 -5.26 5.61
CA ASP A 75 -15.21 -4.83 6.81
C ASP A 75 -15.01 -3.33 6.98
N THR A 76 -16.04 -2.56 6.64
CA THR A 76 -15.94 -1.11 6.51
C THR A 76 -16.64 -0.28 7.57
N PRO A 77 -17.78 -0.70 8.17
CA PRO A 77 -18.55 0.18 9.05
C PRO A 77 -17.78 0.57 10.32
N GLU A 78 -17.07 -0.38 10.93
CA GLU A 78 -16.32 -0.13 12.15
C GLU A 78 -15.15 0.82 11.90
N LEU A 79 -14.35 0.59 10.87
CA LEU A 79 -13.23 1.46 10.51
C LEU A 79 -13.70 2.90 10.24
N ALA A 80 -14.78 3.05 9.45
CA ALA A 80 -15.35 4.35 9.14
C ALA A 80 -15.79 5.09 10.40
N SER A 81 -16.48 4.39 11.34
CA SER A 81 -16.92 4.94 12.60
C SER A 81 -15.74 5.40 13.48
N ARG A 82 -14.69 4.58 13.61
CA ARG A 82 -13.49 4.92 14.38
C ARG A 82 -12.76 6.13 13.79
N ILE A 83 -12.59 6.19 12.47
CA ILE A 83 -11.97 7.34 11.80
C ILE A 83 -12.83 8.59 11.94
N ALA A 84 -14.16 8.47 11.89
CA ALA A 84 -15.06 9.61 12.10
C ALA A 84 -14.92 10.19 13.52
N ALA A 85 -14.81 9.35 14.53
CA ALA A 85 -14.56 9.79 15.91
C ALA A 85 -13.20 10.53 16.01
N LEU A 86 -12.13 9.97 15.45
CA LEU A 86 -10.82 10.63 15.44
C LEU A 86 -10.83 11.97 14.68
N ARG A 87 -11.58 12.08 13.59
CA ARG A 87 -11.77 13.35 12.87
C ARG A 87 -12.52 14.39 13.69
N ALA A 88 -13.46 13.97 14.55
CA ALA A 88 -14.16 14.87 15.47
C ALA A 88 -13.22 15.42 16.55
N ASP A 89 -12.32 14.58 17.07
CA ASP A 89 -11.32 14.98 18.06
C ASP A 89 -10.18 15.83 17.47
N LYS A 90 -9.88 15.65 16.18
CA LYS A 90 -8.82 16.36 15.48
C LYS A 90 -9.35 17.04 14.20
N PRO A 91 -10.19 18.06 14.32
CA PRO A 91 -10.84 18.70 13.16
C PRO A 91 -9.82 19.31 12.19
N GLY A 92 -10.03 19.06 10.91
CA GLY A 92 -9.18 19.59 9.83
C GLY A 92 -7.84 18.87 9.63
N GLN A 93 -7.52 17.87 10.48
CA GLN A 93 -6.29 17.10 10.32
C GLN A 93 -6.46 15.98 9.27
N PRO A 94 -5.43 15.75 8.43
CA PRO A 94 -5.49 14.68 7.44
C PRO A 94 -5.41 13.30 8.09
N VAL A 95 -6.08 12.33 7.51
CA VAL A 95 -5.92 10.91 7.81
C VAL A 95 -4.80 10.35 6.93
N ILE A 96 -3.75 9.86 7.56
CA ILE A 96 -2.60 9.23 6.90
C ILE A 96 -2.65 7.73 7.11
N LEU A 97 -2.84 6.98 6.05
CA LEU A 97 -2.73 5.53 6.06
C LEU A 97 -1.26 5.11 5.94
N ILE A 98 -0.84 4.25 6.84
CA ILE A 98 0.51 3.68 6.88
C ILE A 98 0.37 2.16 6.73
N PRO A 99 0.48 1.61 5.51
CA PRO A 99 0.46 0.17 5.31
C PRO A 99 1.76 -0.46 5.78
N GLY A 100 1.66 -1.36 6.73
CA GLY A 100 2.77 -2.22 7.15
C GLY A 100 3.19 -3.15 6.03
N GLN A 101 4.45 -3.54 6.05
CA GLN A 101 5.06 -4.42 5.06
C GLN A 101 5.87 -5.51 5.76
N VAL A 102 6.15 -6.57 5.03
CA VAL A 102 7.08 -7.63 5.44
C VAL A 102 8.50 -7.08 5.34
N GLU A 103 9.20 -6.92 6.46
CA GLU A 103 10.47 -6.17 6.50
C GLU A 103 11.66 -6.90 5.84
N ASP A 104 11.58 -8.21 5.69
CA ASP A 104 12.58 -9.00 4.96
C ASP A 104 12.22 -9.23 3.47
N ASP A 105 11.17 -8.58 2.97
CA ASP A 105 10.78 -8.67 1.56
C ASP A 105 11.85 -8.05 0.64
N ALA A 106 11.99 -8.64 -0.56
CA ALA A 106 12.96 -8.16 -1.55
C ALA A 106 12.73 -6.70 -1.94
N SER A 107 11.46 -6.25 -1.99
CA SER A 107 11.12 -4.86 -2.30
C SER A 107 11.61 -3.89 -1.23
N ILE A 108 11.59 -4.27 0.04
CA ILE A 108 12.18 -3.47 1.13
C ILE A 108 13.70 -3.51 1.07
N ARG A 109 14.27 -4.71 0.91
CA ARG A 109 15.73 -4.90 0.93
C ARG A 109 16.45 -4.16 -0.19
N LEU A 110 15.84 -4.07 -1.35
CA LEU A 110 16.43 -3.47 -2.56
C LEU A 110 15.88 -2.08 -2.83
N GLY A 111 14.57 -1.87 -2.71
CA GLY A 111 13.88 -0.68 -3.17
C GLY A 111 13.59 0.38 -2.11
N ALA A 112 13.63 0.03 -0.81
CA ALA A 112 13.38 1.02 0.23
C ALA A 112 14.59 1.96 0.43
N GLY A 113 14.28 3.24 0.71
CA GLY A 113 15.26 4.28 0.99
C GLY A 113 15.86 4.17 2.41
N LYS A 114 15.84 5.27 3.14
CA LYS A 114 16.38 5.33 4.51
C LYS A 114 15.49 4.63 5.53
N VAL A 115 14.18 4.69 5.34
CA VAL A 115 13.20 4.02 6.20
C VAL A 115 12.96 2.61 5.68
N ARG A 116 13.22 1.61 6.53
CA ARG A 116 13.17 0.19 6.15
C ARG A 116 12.40 -0.69 7.13
N THR A 117 11.81 -0.10 8.16
CA THR A 117 11.00 -0.80 9.15
C THR A 117 9.65 -0.13 9.31
N ASN A 118 8.65 -0.90 9.68
CA ASN A 118 7.29 -0.40 9.90
C ASN A 118 7.27 0.62 11.03
N ARG A 119 8.00 0.37 12.12
CA ARG A 119 8.14 1.33 13.22
C ARG A 119 8.70 2.67 12.74
N ALA A 120 9.85 2.65 12.05
CA ALA A 120 10.48 3.88 11.56
C ALA A 120 9.58 4.65 10.59
N LEU A 121 8.73 3.96 9.81
CA LEU A 121 7.76 4.60 8.93
C LEU A 121 6.68 5.36 9.73
N ILE A 122 6.13 4.75 10.79
CA ILE A 122 5.13 5.41 11.65
C ILE A 122 5.76 6.62 12.34
N GLU A 123 6.95 6.47 12.91
CA GLU A 123 7.69 7.55 13.57
C GLU A 123 7.99 8.71 12.60
N THR A 124 8.43 8.38 11.39
CA THR A 124 8.69 9.38 10.34
C THR A 124 7.42 10.12 9.95
N ALA A 125 6.31 9.43 9.79
CA ALA A 125 5.02 10.06 9.48
C ALA A 125 4.57 11.00 10.61
N ARG A 126 4.72 10.58 11.86
CA ARG A 126 4.41 11.40 13.03
C ARG A 126 5.30 12.64 13.11
N GLN A 127 6.60 12.52 12.87
CA GLN A 127 7.54 13.65 12.88
C GLN A 127 7.19 14.69 11.81
N HIS A 128 6.82 14.27 10.61
CA HIS A 128 6.49 15.18 9.52
C HIS A 128 5.07 15.75 9.60
N SER A 129 4.17 15.09 10.28
CA SER A 129 2.76 15.47 10.41
C SER A 129 2.28 15.26 11.84
N PRO A 130 2.75 16.09 12.81
CA PRO A 130 2.48 15.86 14.24
C PRO A 130 1.00 15.83 14.61
N GLY A 131 0.16 16.62 13.94
CA GLY A 131 -1.27 16.71 14.17
C GLY A 131 -2.11 15.68 13.41
N ALA A 132 -1.56 15.01 12.40
CA ALA A 132 -2.31 14.09 11.56
C ALA A 132 -2.88 12.90 12.34
N ILE A 133 -3.97 12.35 11.83
CA ILE A 133 -4.55 11.08 12.28
C ILE A 133 -3.79 9.96 11.58
N LEU A 134 -2.94 9.23 12.31
CA LEU A 134 -2.17 8.12 11.76
C LEU A 134 -2.94 6.82 11.93
N VAL A 135 -3.24 6.17 10.82
CA VAL A 135 -3.87 4.84 10.77
C VAL A 135 -2.82 3.84 10.30
N TYR A 136 -2.33 3.02 11.21
CA TYR A 136 -1.40 1.94 10.88
C TYR A 136 -2.17 0.66 10.57
N LYS A 137 -1.93 0.08 9.41
CA LYS A 137 -2.48 -1.21 9.02
C LYS A 137 -1.36 -2.22 8.84
N PRO A 138 -1.16 -3.15 9.78
CA PRO A 138 -0.16 -4.21 9.64
C PRO A 138 -0.34 -5.03 8.36
N HIS A 139 0.75 -5.63 7.87
CA HIS A 139 0.66 -6.58 6.75
C HIS A 139 -0.03 -7.87 7.23
N PRO A 140 -0.94 -8.47 6.46
CA PRO A 140 -1.66 -9.68 6.88
C PRO A 140 -0.73 -10.84 7.28
N ASP A 141 0.37 -11.07 6.56
CA ASP A 141 1.33 -12.14 6.90
C ASP A 141 2.10 -11.85 8.20
N VAL A 142 2.25 -10.57 8.56
CA VAL A 142 2.85 -10.14 9.83
C VAL A 142 1.84 -10.30 10.97
N GLU A 143 0.57 -9.93 10.74
CA GLU A 143 -0.53 -10.16 11.70
C GLU A 143 -0.69 -11.64 12.03
N ALA A 144 -0.56 -12.50 11.02
CA ALA A 144 -0.62 -13.96 11.19
C ALA A 144 0.65 -14.55 11.85
N GLY A 145 1.68 -13.74 12.14
CA GLY A 145 2.94 -14.23 12.71
C GLY A 145 3.81 -15.03 11.74
N LEU A 146 3.51 -15.00 10.44
CA LEU A 146 4.21 -15.78 9.42
C LEU A 146 5.48 -15.09 8.92
N ARG A 147 5.57 -13.77 9.03
CA ARG A 147 6.65 -12.95 8.50
C ARG A 147 7.07 -11.85 9.48
N PRO A 148 8.33 -11.37 9.42
CA PRO A 148 8.81 -10.28 10.27
C PRO A 148 8.22 -8.92 9.87
N GLY A 149 8.13 -8.01 10.87
CA GLY A 149 7.65 -6.63 10.67
C GLY A 149 6.62 -6.19 11.72
N SER A 150 6.48 -6.94 12.83
CA SER A 150 5.61 -6.56 13.94
C SER A 150 6.10 -5.28 14.62
N VAL A 151 5.15 -4.44 15.04
CA VAL A 151 5.36 -3.23 15.84
C VAL A 151 4.54 -3.38 17.12
N PRO A 152 5.11 -3.97 18.18
CA PRO A 152 4.35 -4.30 19.41
C PRO A 152 3.69 -3.11 20.11
N ASP A 153 4.27 -1.93 19.97
CA ASP A 153 3.80 -0.67 20.54
C ASP A 153 3.16 0.26 19.49
N ALA A 154 2.64 -0.28 18.40
CA ALA A 154 1.99 0.50 17.34
C ALA A 154 0.85 1.39 17.85
N GLU A 155 0.12 0.95 18.87
CA GLU A 155 -0.98 1.72 19.49
C GLU A 155 -0.51 2.97 20.24
N ILE A 156 0.77 3.05 20.60
CA ILE A 156 1.39 4.25 21.18
C ILE A 156 1.83 5.22 20.09
N LEU A 157 2.22 4.70 18.93
CA LEU A 157 2.79 5.48 17.83
C LEU A 157 1.73 6.02 16.86
N ALA A 158 0.66 5.26 16.63
CA ALA A 158 -0.44 5.60 15.74
C ALA A 158 -1.74 5.89 16.52
N ASP A 159 -2.62 6.71 15.95
CA ASP A 159 -3.93 7.00 16.55
C ASP A 159 -4.91 5.83 16.40
N LEU A 160 -4.68 4.98 15.42
CA LEU A 160 -5.46 3.78 15.16
C LEU A 160 -4.57 2.70 14.57
N VAL A 161 -4.58 1.52 15.18
CA VAL A 161 -4.08 0.29 14.58
C VAL A 161 -5.28 -0.49 14.04
N TRP A 162 -5.29 -0.71 12.72
CA TRP A 162 -6.37 -1.43 12.06
C TRP A 162 -5.93 -2.84 11.67
N THR A 163 -6.30 -3.81 12.51
CA THR A 163 -6.12 -5.23 12.26
C THR A 163 -7.34 -5.75 11.51
N GLY A 164 -7.21 -6.02 10.27
CA GLY A 164 -8.32 -6.49 9.44
C GLY A 164 -7.90 -6.59 7.98
N ALA A 165 -8.64 -7.38 7.24
CA ALA A 165 -8.25 -7.81 5.90
C ALA A 165 -8.33 -6.70 4.83
N ASP A 166 -9.18 -5.67 5.03
CA ASP A 166 -9.50 -4.74 3.94
C ASP A 166 -8.58 -3.50 3.89
N ALA A 167 -7.63 -3.56 2.96
CA ALA A 167 -6.80 -2.40 2.61
C ALA A 167 -7.56 -1.34 1.78
N HIS A 168 -8.55 -1.75 0.98
CA HIS A 168 -9.31 -0.84 0.12
C HIS A 168 -10.15 0.14 0.95
N SER A 169 -10.84 -0.35 1.98
CA SER A 169 -11.63 0.50 2.86
C SER A 169 -10.76 1.48 3.64
N ALA A 170 -9.61 1.04 4.12
CA ALA A 170 -8.64 1.93 4.76
C ALA A 170 -8.13 2.99 3.79
N LEU A 171 -7.83 2.59 2.54
CA LEU A 171 -7.42 3.50 1.48
C LEU A 171 -8.53 4.51 1.15
N ALA A 172 -9.79 4.09 1.03
CA ALA A 172 -10.92 4.97 0.71
C ALA A 172 -11.10 6.09 1.75
N LEU A 173 -10.85 5.81 3.02
CA LEU A 173 -11.02 6.74 4.14
C LEU A 173 -9.80 7.64 4.39
N ALA A 174 -8.64 7.31 3.81
CA ALA A 174 -7.41 8.08 3.96
C ALA A 174 -7.36 9.28 3.02
N ASP A 175 -6.73 10.36 3.49
CA ASP A 175 -6.41 11.54 2.66
C ASP A 175 -5.01 11.39 2.04
N GLN A 176 -4.10 10.70 2.73
CA GLN A 176 -2.72 10.45 2.30
C GLN A 176 -2.32 9.00 2.60
N VAL A 177 -1.34 8.51 1.85
CA VAL A 177 -0.69 7.21 2.11
C VAL A 177 0.81 7.42 2.22
N TRP A 178 1.39 6.90 3.31
CA TRP A 178 2.84 6.85 3.50
C TRP A 178 3.31 5.41 3.48
N THR A 179 4.26 5.10 2.63
CA THR A 179 4.73 3.73 2.46
C THR A 179 6.21 3.67 2.12
N MET A 180 6.83 2.53 2.32
CA MET A 180 8.20 2.26 1.83
C MET A 180 8.14 1.83 0.37
N THR A 181 7.53 0.68 0.08
CA THR A 181 7.47 0.08 -1.26
C THR A 181 6.15 -0.65 -1.53
N SER A 182 5.13 -0.45 -0.68
CA SER A 182 3.88 -1.19 -0.80
C SER A 182 3.12 -0.88 -2.09
N GLY A 183 2.57 -1.91 -2.71
CA GLY A 183 1.61 -1.78 -3.82
C GLY A 183 0.39 -0.93 -3.49
N LEU A 184 0.05 -0.76 -2.21
CA LEU A 184 -1.03 0.13 -1.77
C LEU A 184 -0.72 1.61 -2.08
N GLY A 185 0.58 1.98 -2.14
CA GLY A 185 0.99 3.30 -2.65
C GLY A 185 0.60 3.51 -4.11
N PHE A 186 0.74 2.48 -4.94
CA PHE A 186 0.28 2.51 -6.33
C PHE A 186 -1.25 2.60 -6.42
N GLU A 187 -1.98 1.84 -5.61
CA GLU A 187 -3.45 1.91 -5.53
C GLU A 187 -3.91 3.32 -5.10
N ALA A 188 -3.20 3.96 -4.16
CA ALA A 188 -3.46 5.34 -3.77
C ALA A 188 -3.28 6.33 -4.93
N LEU A 189 -2.23 6.18 -5.74
CA LEU A 189 -2.00 7.00 -6.93
C LEU A 189 -3.11 6.80 -7.98
N LEU A 190 -3.62 5.58 -8.15
CA LEU A 190 -4.79 5.34 -9.01
C LEU A 190 -6.01 6.13 -8.53
N ASP A 191 -6.20 6.27 -7.22
CA ASP A 191 -7.29 7.05 -6.61
C ASP A 191 -6.96 8.56 -6.46
N ARG A 192 -5.84 9.00 -7.02
CA ARG A 192 -5.35 10.39 -6.96
C ARG A 192 -5.12 10.91 -5.54
N LYS A 193 -4.87 10.05 -4.59
CA LYS A 193 -4.49 10.45 -3.23
C LYS A 193 -3.04 10.91 -3.19
N SER A 194 -2.74 11.80 -2.25
CA SER A 194 -1.36 12.17 -1.97
C SER A 194 -0.59 10.96 -1.44
N THR A 195 0.54 10.66 -2.03
CA THR A 195 1.37 9.50 -1.65
C THR A 195 2.79 9.98 -1.35
N ARG A 196 3.34 9.55 -0.21
CA ARG A 196 4.76 9.71 0.11
C ARG A 196 5.44 8.36 0.13
N LEU A 197 6.46 8.26 -0.69
CA LEU A 197 7.42 7.15 -0.73
C LEU A 197 8.66 7.59 0.05
N ASN A 198 9.19 6.71 0.87
CA ASN A 198 10.38 7.01 1.64
C ASN A 198 11.50 6.02 1.36
#